data_fc2e2fa8e9ad652fa02859778680ca99
#
_entry.id   fc2e2fa8e9ad652fa02859778680ca99
#
_cell.length_a   1.000
_cell.length_b   1.000
_cell.length_c   1.000
_cell.angle_alpha   90.00
_cell.angle_beta   90.00
_cell.angle_gamma   90.00
#
_symmetry.space_group_name_H-M   'P 1'
#
loop_
_entity.id
_entity.type
_entity.pdbx_description
1 polymer ?
#
loop_
_entity_poly.entity_id
_entity_poly.type
_entity_poly.pdbx_seq_one_letter_code
_entity_poly.pdbx_strand_id
1 'polypeptide(L)'
;MARYTGPKSRIARKFGEGIFGADKVLSKKNYPPGQHGNSRKRKTSEYGVQLREKQKAKYTYGVLEKQFRNLFEKAETAKGITGEILLQLLEGRLDNIVFRLGIAPTRAAARQLVSHKHLSLIHISEPTRHLR
;
A
#
# COMPACT_ATOMS: atom_id res chain seq x y z
N MET A 1 2.44 -13.26 8.32
CA MET A 1 1.63 -12.03 8.15
C MET A 1 0.95 -12.06 6.79
N ALA A 2 -0.37 -11.88 6.73
CA ALA A 2 -1.10 -11.84 5.46
C ALA A 2 -0.70 -10.61 4.62
N ARG A 3 -0.36 -10.82 3.36
CA ARG A 3 0.08 -9.77 2.41
C ARG A 3 -0.34 -10.16 1.00
N TYR A 4 -0.37 -9.18 0.09
CA TYR A 4 -0.54 -9.47 -1.32
C TYR A 4 0.77 -10.07 -1.89
N THR A 5 0.69 -11.28 -2.40
CA THR A 5 1.83 -12.04 -2.97
C THR A 5 1.74 -12.17 -4.49
N GLY A 6 0.67 -11.68 -5.10
CA GLY A 6 0.47 -11.72 -6.55
C GLY A 6 1.34 -10.74 -7.34
N PRO A 7 1.31 -10.79 -8.67
CA PRO A 7 2.08 -9.92 -9.54
C PRO A 7 1.72 -8.45 -9.36
N LYS A 8 2.71 -7.60 -9.08
CA LYS A 8 2.52 -6.14 -8.90
C LYS A 8 2.00 -5.46 -10.16
N SER A 9 2.48 -5.88 -11.33
CA SER A 9 2.05 -5.36 -12.63
C SER A 9 0.57 -5.60 -12.93
N ARG A 10 -0.01 -6.66 -12.38
CA ARG A 10 -1.46 -6.91 -12.48
C ARG A 10 -2.27 -5.82 -11.80
N ILE A 11 -1.81 -5.36 -10.64
CA ILE A 11 -2.44 -4.26 -9.90
C ILE A 11 -2.21 -2.93 -10.62
N ALA A 12 -0.98 -2.64 -11.04
CA ALA A 12 -0.66 -1.42 -11.80
C ALA A 12 -1.53 -1.31 -13.06
N ARG A 13 -1.66 -2.38 -13.84
CA ARG A 13 -2.52 -2.44 -15.03
C ARG A 13 -4.02 -2.28 -14.71
N LYS A 14 -4.50 -2.79 -13.58
CA LYS A 14 -5.89 -2.61 -13.14
C LYS A 14 -6.22 -1.13 -12.92
N PHE A 15 -5.29 -0.38 -12.37
CA PHE A 15 -5.46 1.05 -12.09
C PHE A 15 -4.98 1.95 -13.23
N GLY A 16 -4.17 1.44 -14.15
CA GLY A 16 -3.54 2.22 -15.20
C GLY A 16 -2.41 3.13 -14.72
N GLU A 17 -1.90 2.89 -13.53
CA GLU A 17 -0.89 3.71 -12.85
C GLU A 17 0.20 2.85 -12.20
N GLY A 18 1.42 3.35 -12.21
CA GLY A 18 2.58 2.69 -11.59
C GLY A 18 2.62 2.84 -10.06
N ILE A 19 1.63 2.28 -9.36
CA ILE A 19 1.48 2.38 -7.90
C ILE A 19 2.72 1.91 -7.12
N PHE A 20 3.43 0.93 -7.65
CA PHE A 20 4.62 0.34 -7.01
C PHE A 20 5.95 0.88 -7.58
N GLY A 21 5.91 1.95 -8.34
CA GLY A 21 7.05 2.51 -9.08
C GLY A 21 6.97 2.24 -10.58
N ALA A 22 8.06 2.50 -11.30
CA ALA A 22 8.13 2.28 -12.74
C ALA A 22 7.88 0.80 -13.10
N ASP A 23 6.94 0.56 -14.01
CA ASP A 23 6.56 -0.80 -14.45
C ASP A 23 6.64 -0.91 -15.97
N LYS A 24 7.65 -1.65 -16.46
CA LYS A 24 7.87 -1.94 -17.88
C LYS A 24 6.69 -2.68 -18.53
N VAL A 25 5.94 -3.46 -17.75
CA VAL A 25 4.77 -4.20 -18.25
C VAL A 25 3.60 -3.26 -18.48
N LEU A 26 3.41 -2.28 -17.59
CA LEU A 26 2.38 -1.24 -17.74
C LEU A 26 2.64 -0.41 -19.01
N SER A 27 3.90 -0.03 -19.26
CA SER A 27 4.27 0.74 -20.46
C SER A 27 3.97 -0.01 -21.76
N LYS A 28 4.15 -1.34 -21.77
CA LYS A 28 3.86 -2.17 -22.95
C LYS A 28 2.38 -2.53 -23.08
N LYS A 29 1.67 -2.72 -21.98
CA LYS A 29 0.27 -3.22 -21.94
C LYS A 29 -0.58 -2.31 -21.06
N ASN A 30 -0.97 -1.17 -21.61
CA ASN A 30 -1.77 -0.15 -20.89
C ASN A 30 -3.27 -0.47 -20.90
N TYR A 31 -3.62 -1.73 -20.64
CA TYR A 31 -5.00 -2.19 -20.51
C TYR A 31 -5.14 -3.11 -19.30
N PRO A 32 -6.35 -3.21 -18.70
CA PRO A 32 -6.58 -4.08 -17.55
C PRO A 32 -6.19 -5.55 -17.83
N PRO A 33 -5.78 -6.30 -16.80
CA PRO A 33 -5.47 -7.72 -16.96
C PRO A 33 -6.73 -8.54 -17.21
N GLY A 34 -6.59 -9.68 -17.87
CA GLY A 34 -7.65 -10.65 -18.15
C GLY A 34 -8.02 -10.71 -19.63
N GLN A 35 -8.89 -11.64 -19.97
CA GLN A 35 -9.32 -11.89 -21.37
C GLN A 35 -10.04 -10.69 -21.98
N HIS A 36 -10.79 -9.95 -21.17
CA HIS A 36 -11.57 -8.79 -21.60
C HIS A 36 -10.88 -7.44 -21.41
N GLY A 37 -9.55 -7.42 -21.22
CA GLY A 37 -8.79 -6.20 -20.98
C GLY A 37 -8.94 -5.14 -22.09
N ASN A 38 -9.04 -5.59 -23.35
CA ASN A 38 -9.19 -4.75 -24.55
C ASN A 38 -10.65 -4.55 -24.98
N SER A 39 -11.62 -5.16 -24.29
CA SER A 39 -13.03 -4.98 -24.64
C SER A 39 -13.52 -3.58 -24.31
N ARG A 40 -14.58 -3.11 -25.02
CA ARG A 40 -15.22 -1.82 -24.76
C ARG A 40 -15.67 -1.74 -23.31
N LYS A 41 -15.16 -0.76 -22.56
CA LYS A 41 -15.54 -0.53 -21.17
C LYS A 41 -16.88 0.19 -21.10
N ARG A 42 -17.78 -0.27 -20.24
CA ARG A 42 -19.00 0.47 -19.88
C ARG A 42 -18.64 1.69 -19.03
N LYS A 43 -19.49 2.71 -19.06
CA LYS A 43 -19.37 3.86 -18.16
C LYS A 43 -19.33 3.37 -16.70
N THR A 44 -18.32 3.79 -15.96
CA THR A 44 -18.17 3.40 -14.55
C THR A 44 -19.19 4.14 -13.71
N SER A 45 -19.89 3.44 -12.81
CA SER A 45 -20.79 4.07 -11.84
C SER A 45 -19.97 4.88 -10.81
N GLU A 46 -20.61 5.83 -10.16
CA GLU A 46 -19.98 6.63 -9.10
C GLU A 46 -19.40 5.75 -7.99
N TYR A 47 -20.17 4.77 -7.53
CA TYR A 47 -19.69 3.76 -6.59
C TYR A 47 -18.43 3.04 -7.09
N GLY A 48 -18.38 2.70 -8.38
CA GLY A 48 -17.20 2.06 -8.98
C GLY A 48 -15.96 2.93 -8.96
N VAL A 49 -16.10 4.25 -9.13
CA VAL A 49 -15.01 5.22 -9.02
C VAL A 49 -14.50 5.28 -7.58
N GLN A 50 -15.40 5.47 -6.62
CA GLN A 50 -15.05 5.53 -5.20
C GLN A 50 -14.37 4.24 -4.72
N LEU A 51 -14.91 3.08 -5.11
CA LEU A 51 -14.29 1.79 -4.80
C LEU A 51 -12.88 1.66 -5.38
N ARG A 52 -12.67 2.16 -6.60
CA ARG A 52 -11.38 2.14 -7.27
C ARG A 52 -10.35 2.97 -6.50
N GLU A 53 -10.69 4.18 -6.10
CA GLU A 53 -9.80 5.07 -5.33
C GLU A 53 -9.47 4.47 -3.95
N LYS A 54 -10.46 3.94 -3.24
CA LYS A 54 -10.23 3.20 -1.99
C LYS A 54 -9.25 2.05 -2.18
N GLN A 55 -9.45 1.23 -3.20
CA GLN A 55 -8.56 0.09 -3.48
C GLN A 55 -7.17 0.55 -3.89
N LYS A 56 -7.04 1.64 -4.64
CA LYS A 56 -5.76 2.24 -5.01
C LYS A 56 -4.97 2.64 -3.77
N ALA A 57 -5.57 3.40 -2.84
CA ALA A 57 -4.95 3.76 -1.57
C ALA A 57 -4.51 2.52 -0.78
N LYS A 58 -5.39 1.53 -0.64
CA LYS A 58 -5.08 0.28 0.05
C LYS A 58 -3.85 -0.45 -0.52
N TYR A 59 -3.75 -0.57 -1.84
CA TYR A 59 -2.59 -1.23 -2.47
C TYR A 59 -1.32 -0.40 -2.40
N THR A 60 -1.41 0.92 -2.48
CA THR A 60 -0.26 1.83 -2.36
C THR A 60 0.45 1.63 -1.02
N TYR A 61 -0.30 1.60 0.07
CA TYR A 61 0.25 1.39 1.42
C TYR A 61 0.38 -0.09 1.80
N GLY A 62 -0.12 -1.01 0.98
CA GLY A 62 -0.07 -2.45 1.24
C GLY A 62 -0.86 -2.88 2.48
N VAL A 63 -1.89 -2.14 2.86
CA VAL A 63 -2.74 -2.40 4.03
C VAL A 63 -3.84 -3.38 3.66
N LEU A 64 -4.20 -4.28 4.58
CA LEU A 64 -5.33 -5.19 4.40
C LEU A 64 -6.66 -4.48 4.69
N GLU A 65 -7.78 -5.00 4.15
CA GLU A 65 -9.10 -4.38 4.25
C GLU A 65 -9.52 -4.11 5.71
N LYS A 66 -9.36 -5.09 6.60
CA LYS A 66 -9.68 -4.92 8.02
C LYS A 66 -8.89 -3.79 8.67
N GLN A 67 -7.58 -3.73 8.41
CA GLN A 67 -6.72 -2.67 8.94
C GLN A 67 -7.10 -1.30 8.37
N PHE A 68 -7.41 -1.24 7.06
CA PHE A 68 -7.85 -0.02 6.42
C PHE A 68 -9.17 0.50 7.00
N ARG A 69 -10.13 -0.41 7.23
CA ARG A 69 -11.40 -0.08 7.89
C ARG A 69 -11.18 0.47 9.30
N ASN A 70 -10.36 -0.17 10.11
CA ASN A 70 -10.05 0.30 11.47
C ASN A 70 -9.39 1.71 11.46
N LEU A 71 -8.55 2.02 10.44
CA LEU A 71 -7.98 3.34 10.28
C LEU A 71 -9.03 4.38 9.86
N PHE A 72 -9.97 3.98 9.02
CA PHE A 72 -11.09 4.82 8.61
C PHE A 72 -12.00 5.16 9.79
N GLU A 73 -12.39 4.18 10.60
CA GLU A 73 -13.18 4.38 11.82
C GLU A 73 -12.48 5.34 12.80
N LYS A 74 -11.15 5.23 12.96
CA LYS A 74 -10.37 6.19 13.74
C LYS A 74 -10.37 7.60 13.14
N ALA A 75 -10.28 7.70 11.82
CA ALA A 75 -10.31 9.00 11.13
C ALA A 75 -11.68 9.67 11.21
N GLU A 76 -12.76 8.88 11.21
CA GLU A 76 -14.13 9.37 11.34
C GLU A 76 -14.43 9.95 12.73
N THR A 77 -13.86 9.34 13.78
CA THR A 77 -14.00 9.83 15.17
C THR A 77 -13.14 11.03 15.50
N ALA A 78 -12.11 11.32 14.71
CA ALA A 78 -11.20 12.44 14.92
C ALA A 78 -11.81 13.76 14.41
N LYS A 79 -11.46 14.87 15.08
CA LYS A 79 -11.91 16.21 14.66
C LYS A 79 -11.15 16.66 13.41
N GLY A 80 -11.86 16.98 12.33
CA GLY A 80 -11.28 17.50 11.09
C GLY A 80 -11.83 16.81 9.84
N ILE A 81 -11.13 16.98 8.70
CA ILE A 81 -11.51 16.37 7.43
C ILE A 81 -11.08 14.89 7.44
N THR A 82 -12.04 13.98 7.47
CA THR A 82 -11.83 12.53 7.57
C THR A 82 -10.82 12.00 6.54
N GLY A 83 -10.87 12.49 5.30
CA GLY A 83 -9.95 12.07 4.24
C GLY A 83 -8.49 12.44 4.52
N GLU A 84 -8.23 13.65 5.01
CA GLU A 84 -6.89 14.12 5.36
C GLU A 84 -6.34 13.34 6.56
N ILE A 85 -7.15 13.16 7.59
CA ILE A 85 -6.78 12.39 8.77
C ILE A 85 -6.47 10.95 8.41
N LEU A 86 -7.27 10.32 7.55
CA LEU A 86 -6.99 8.97 7.05
C LEU A 86 -5.64 8.90 6.34
N LEU A 87 -5.32 9.87 5.49
CA LEU A 87 -4.02 9.92 4.82
C LEU A 87 -2.88 10.13 5.81
N GLN A 88 -3.05 11.01 6.81
CA GLN A 88 -2.07 11.20 7.89
C GLN A 88 -1.81 9.91 8.67
N LEU A 89 -2.87 9.17 9.03
CA LEU A 89 -2.76 7.88 9.71
C LEU A 89 -2.06 6.81 8.85
N LEU A 90 -2.27 6.83 7.54
CA LEU A 90 -1.59 5.92 6.62
C LEU A 90 -0.12 6.29 6.42
N GLU A 91 0.19 7.58 6.28
CA GLU A 91 1.57 8.08 6.16
C GLU A 91 2.36 7.94 7.47
N GLY A 92 1.72 8.12 8.63
CA GLY A 92 2.34 7.97 9.95
C GLY A 92 2.71 6.53 10.36
N ARG A 93 2.43 5.55 9.52
CA ARG A 93 2.85 4.16 9.79
C ARG A 93 4.37 4.01 9.73
N LEU A 94 4.93 3.29 10.70
CA LEU A 94 6.38 3.09 10.79
C LEU A 94 6.98 2.50 9.50
N ASP A 95 6.31 1.51 8.89
CA ASP A 95 6.76 0.91 7.64
C ASP A 95 6.82 1.91 6.48
N ASN A 96 5.88 2.86 6.45
CA ASN A 96 5.88 3.90 5.44
C ASN A 96 6.92 4.98 5.72
N ILE A 97 7.12 5.38 6.99
CA ILE A 97 8.17 6.33 7.39
C ILE A 97 9.55 5.80 6.99
N VAL A 98 9.84 4.54 7.28
CA VAL A 98 11.11 3.88 6.89
C VAL A 98 11.32 3.89 5.38
N PHE A 99 10.24 3.69 4.61
CA PHE A 99 10.30 3.81 3.15
C PHE A 99 10.54 5.26 2.70
N ARG A 100 9.87 6.25 3.31
CA ARG A 100 10.02 7.67 2.98
C ARG A 100 11.42 8.21 3.29
N LEU A 101 12.03 7.71 4.37
CA LEU A 101 13.43 8.02 4.73
C LEU A 101 14.46 7.38 3.79
N GLY A 102 14.04 6.55 2.83
CA GLY A 102 14.95 5.91 1.88
C GLY A 102 15.75 4.71 2.43
N ILE A 103 15.48 4.29 3.68
CA ILE A 103 16.16 3.15 4.31
C ILE A 103 15.84 1.84 3.57
N ALA A 104 14.65 1.75 2.98
CA ALA A 104 14.24 0.60 2.21
C ALA A 104 13.76 1.01 0.81
N PRO A 105 14.10 0.25 -0.25
CA PRO A 105 13.77 0.58 -1.63
C PRO A 105 12.26 0.44 -1.95
N THR A 106 11.51 -0.28 -1.13
CA THR A 106 10.07 -0.47 -1.31
C THR A 106 9.34 -0.53 0.03
N ARG A 107 8.06 -0.16 0.05
CA ARG A 107 7.21 -0.30 1.26
C ARG A 107 7.14 -1.74 1.77
N ALA A 108 7.20 -2.74 0.88
CA ALA A 108 7.23 -4.15 1.28
C ALA A 108 8.53 -4.54 2.00
N ALA A 109 9.67 -4.05 1.52
CA ALA A 109 10.97 -4.22 2.19
C ALA A 109 11.00 -3.49 3.54
N ALA A 110 10.52 -2.25 3.60
CA ALA A 110 10.39 -1.50 4.85
C ALA A 110 9.55 -2.27 5.89
N ARG A 111 8.42 -2.81 5.48
CA ARG A 111 7.58 -3.65 6.36
C ARG A 111 8.29 -4.90 6.84
N GLN A 112 9.10 -5.53 6.01
CA GLN A 112 9.91 -6.68 6.41
C GLN A 112 10.92 -6.29 7.48
N LEU A 113 11.66 -5.19 7.30
CA LEU A 113 12.62 -4.69 8.29
C LEU A 113 11.96 -4.42 9.63
N VAL A 114 10.80 -3.75 9.63
CA VAL A 114 10.04 -3.49 10.86
C VAL A 114 9.53 -4.78 11.50
N SER A 115 8.96 -5.69 10.71
CA SER A 115 8.39 -6.96 11.22
C SER A 115 9.44 -7.90 11.77
N HIS A 116 10.65 -7.88 11.21
CA HIS A 116 11.79 -8.68 11.67
C HIS A 116 12.58 -8.00 12.78
N LYS A 117 12.05 -6.90 13.35
CA LYS A 117 12.66 -6.17 14.48
C LYS A 117 14.06 -5.61 14.20
N HIS A 118 14.38 -5.32 12.93
CA HIS A 118 15.63 -4.63 12.59
C HIS A 118 15.58 -3.14 12.92
N LEU A 119 14.39 -2.59 13.19
CA LEU A 119 14.16 -1.20 13.55
C LEU A 119 13.29 -1.14 14.79
N SER A 120 13.72 -0.39 15.78
CA SER A 120 12.98 -0.10 17.00
C SER A 120 12.91 1.41 17.21
N LEU A 121 11.79 1.90 17.75
CA LEU A 121 11.61 3.31 18.15
C LEU A 121 12.05 3.57 19.59
N ILE A 122 12.06 2.53 20.44
CA ILE A 122 12.25 2.67 21.88
C ILE A 122 13.63 2.17 22.32
N HIS A 123 14.07 1.07 21.74
CA HIS A 123 15.39 0.48 21.99
C HIS A 123 16.02 0.05 20.68
N ILE A 124 17.25 0.47 20.46
CA ILE A 124 18.14 -0.20 19.51
C ILE A 124 18.58 -1.48 20.22
N SER A 125 17.76 -2.53 20.13
CA SER A 125 18.18 -3.84 20.60
C SER A 125 19.16 -4.37 19.58
N GLU A 126 20.45 -4.19 19.81
CA GLU A 126 21.43 -4.99 19.13
C GLU A 126 21.07 -6.46 19.38
N PRO A 127 21.03 -7.32 18.35
CA PRO A 127 20.88 -8.73 18.57
C PRO A 127 22.07 -9.16 19.42
N THR A 128 21.83 -9.42 20.70
CA THR A 128 22.83 -10.05 21.57
C THR A 128 23.09 -11.43 20.99
N ARG A 129 24.06 -11.49 20.08
CA ARG A 129 24.66 -12.73 19.64
C ARG A 129 25.39 -13.27 20.85
N HIS A 130 24.76 -14.22 21.56
CA HIS A 130 25.47 -14.96 22.58
C HIS A 130 26.70 -15.61 21.92
N LEU A 131 27.85 -15.03 22.14
CA LEU A 131 29.14 -15.68 21.88
C LEU A 131 29.19 -16.88 22.80
N ARG A 132 29.00 -18.07 22.26
CA ARG A 132 29.37 -19.31 22.89
C ARG A 132 30.85 -19.54 22.63
#